data_5a36805f7c4d543526118e34f565b8c0
#
_entry.id   5a36805f7c4d543526118e34f565b8c0
#
_cell.length_a   1.000
_cell.length_b   1.000
_cell.length_c   1.000
_cell.angle_alpha   90.00
_cell.angle_beta   90.00
_cell.angle_gamma   90.00
#
_symmetry.space_group_name_H-M   'P 1'
#
loop_
_entity.id
_entity.type
_entity.pdbx_description
1 polymer ?
#
loop_
_entity_poly.entity_id
_entity_poly.type
_entity_poly.pdbx_seq_one_letter_code
_entity_poly.pdbx_strand_id
1 'polypeptide(L)'
;MQITSGLPENFNPDAYDMIVVGAGYAGAVCARRLAENAGFHVAVLERRDHIAGNAYDYLDENGILVHKYGPHIYHTFNERVHNF
;
A
#
# COMPACT_ATOMS: atom_id res chain seq x y z
N MET A 1 7.47 -7.10 -1.29
CA MET A 1 7.15 -5.89 -2.10
C MET A 1 8.41 -5.10 -2.31
N GLN A 2 8.66 -4.71 -3.55
CA GLN A 2 9.80 -3.86 -3.88
C GLN A 2 9.30 -2.43 -4.12
N ILE A 3 9.95 -1.45 -3.49
CA ILE A 3 9.57 -0.04 -3.64
C ILE A 3 10.64 0.65 -4.47
N THR A 4 10.24 1.18 -5.62
CA THR A 4 11.12 1.91 -6.52
C THR A 4 10.48 3.24 -6.92
N SER A 5 11.30 4.23 -7.24
CA SER A 5 10.83 5.49 -7.79
C SER A 5 10.56 5.30 -9.29
N GLY A 6 9.31 5.45 -9.68
CA GLY A 6 8.88 5.23 -11.06
C GLY A 6 8.76 3.74 -11.41
N LEU A 7 8.49 3.45 -12.67
CA LEU A 7 8.39 2.07 -13.16
C LEU A 7 9.78 1.49 -13.43
N PRO A 8 10.01 0.22 -13.07
CA PRO A 8 11.23 -0.47 -13.49
C PRO A 8 11.34 -0.50 -15.03
N GLU A 9 12.57 -0.42 -15.56
CA GLU A 9 12.79 -0.42 -17.00
C GLU A 9 12.21 -1.64 -17.72
N ASN A 10 12.24 -2.78 -17.04
CA ASN A 10 11.76 -4.05 -17.59
C ASN A 10 10.39 -4.47 -17.04
N PHE A 11 9.61 -3.51 -16.53
CA PHE A 11 8.29 -3.82 -16.03
C PHE A 11 7.39 -4.31 -17.17
N ASN A 12 6.86 -5.51 -17.01
CA ASN A 12 5.95 -6.11 -17.99
C ASN A 12 4.55 -6.24 -17.38
N PRO A 13 3.61 -5.38 -17.75
CA PRO A 13 2.25 -5.44 -17.20
C PRO A 13 1.53 -6.75 -17.54
N ASP A 14 1.89 -7.41 -18.64
CA ASP A 14 1.25 -8.66 -19.04
C ASP A 14 1.63 -9.85 -18.14
N ALA A 15 2.65 -9.68 -17.29
CA ALA A 15 3.03 -10.71 -16.32
C ALA A 15 2.09 -10.79 -15.12
N TYR A 16 1.13 -9.88 -15.01
CA TYR A 16 0.23 -9.77 -13.85
C TYR A 16 -1.23 -9.88 -14.30
N ASP A 17 -2.06 -10.45 -13.43
CA ASP A 17 -3.50 -10.54 -13.66
C ASP A 17 -4.21 -9.22 -13.40
N MET A 18 -3.67 -8.43 -12.46
CA MET A 18 -4.27 -7.16 -12.06
C MET A 18 -3.19 -6.16 -11.67
N ILE A 19 -3.40 -4.91 -12.03
CA ILE A 19 -2.55 -3.80 -11.61
C ILE A 19 -3.37 -2.88 -10.73
N VAL A 20 -2.87 -2.60 -9.51
CA VAL A 20 -3.50 -1.69 -8.57
C VAL A 20 -2.64 -0.43 -8.51
N VAL A 21 -3.24 0.72 -8.76
CA VAL A 21 -2.54 2.00 -8.72
C VAL A 21 -2.80 2.65 -7.37
N GLY A 22 -1.72 2.85 -6.62
CA GLY A 22 -1.78 3.44 -5.28
C GLY A 22 -1.65 2.40 -4.18
N ALA A 23 -0.71 2.63 -3.26
CA ALA A 23 -0.43 1.74 -2.12
C ALA A 23 -0.90 2.35 -0.80
N GLY A 24 -1.98 3.12 -0.81
CA GLY A 24 -2.71 3.54 0.37
C GLY A 24 -3.59 2.41 0.89
N TYR A 25 -4.47 2.70 1.83
CA TYR A 25 -5.32 1.66 2.43
C TYR A 25 -6.19 0.94 1.40
N ALA A 26 -6.87 1.70 0.54
CA ALA A 26 -7.77 1.11 -0.45
C ALA A 26 -7.04 0.19 -1.42
N GLY A 27 -5.92 0.65 -1.97
CA GLY A 27 -5.11 -0.14 -2.90
C GLY A 27 -4.51 -1.37 -2.24
N ALA A 28 -3.97 -1.22 -1.03
CA ALA A 28 -3.36 -2.33 -0.30
C ALA A 28 -4.38 -3.41 0.04
N VAL A 29 -5.55 -3.04 0.54
CA VAL A 29 -6.62 -4.01 0.87
C VAL A 29 -7.10 -4.71 -0.39
N CYS A 30 -7.34 -3.97 -1.46
CA CYS A 30 -7.78 -4.53 -2.73
C CYS A 30 -6.75 -5.53 -3.28
N ALA A 31 -5.47 -5.15 -3.30
CA ALA A 31 -4.40 -6.02 -3.78
C ALA A 31 -4.31 -7.31 -2.96
N ARG A 32 -4.37 -7.19 -1.64
CA ARG A 32 -4.30 -8.36 -0.76
C ARG A 32 -5.48 -9.31 -0.99
N ARG A 33 -6.69 -8.78 -1.10
CA ARG A 33 -7.88 -9.60 -1.33
C ARG A 33 -7.86 -10.30 -2.69
N LEU A 34 -7.41 -9.60 -3.72
CA LEU A 34 -7.28 -10.21 -5.04
C LEU A 34 -6.24 -11.33 -5.04
N ALA A 35 -5.10 -11.12 -4.37
CA ALA A 35 -4.07 -12.14 -4.30
C ALA A 35 -4.50 -13.35 -3.45
N GLU A 36 -5.08 -13.12 -2.28
CA GLU A 36 -5.46 -14.21 -1.37
C GLU A 36 -6.71 -14.97 -1.81
N ASN A 37 -7.77 -14.24 -2.19
CA ASN A 37 -9.08 -14.86 -2.43
C ASN A 37 -9.30 -15.27 -3.89
N ALA A 38 -8.73 -14.54 -4.83
CA ALA A 38 -8.84 -14.85 -6.26
C ALA A 38 -7.60 -15.53 -6.84
N GLY A 39 -6.52 -15.59 -6.08
CA GLY A 39 -5.27 -16.20 -6.53
C GLY A 39 -4.57 -15.40 -7.62
N PHE A 40 -4.84 -14.12 -7.75
CA PHE A 40 -4.25 -13.28 -8.79
C PHE A 40 -2.81 -12.91 -8.48
N HIS A 41 -2.01 -12.79 -9.54
CA HIS A 41 -0.73 -12.09 -9.47
C HIS A 41 -1.00 -10.61 -9.61
N VAL A 42 -0.74 -9.85 -8.55
CA VAL A 42 -1.09 -8.43 -8.47
C VAL A 42 0.17 -7.59 -8.42
N ALA A 43 0.26 -6.59 -9.29
CA ALA A 43 1.27 -5.54 -9.19
C ALA A 43 0.65 -4.31 -8.56
N VAL A 44 1.33 -3.71 -7.60
CA VAL A 44 0.91 -2.46 -6.99
C VAL A 44 1.89 -1.36 -7.42
N LEU A 45 1.36 -0.33 -8.07
CA LEU A 45 2.14 0.81 -8.54
C LEU A 45 1.91 1.99 -7.62
N GLU A 46 2.99 2.56 -7.08
CA GLU A 46 2.92 3.70 -6.17
C GLU A 46 3.76 4.85 -6.70
N ARG A 47 3.16 6.05 -6.79
CA ARG A 47 3.85 7.25 -7.25
C ARG A 47 4.86 7.77 -6.25
N ARG A 48 4.54 7.68 -4.96
CA ARG A 48 5.44 8.11 -3.88
C ARG A 48 6.55 7.09 -3.68
N ASP A 49 7.59 7.48 -2.97
CA ASP A 49 8.72 6.61 -2.63
C ASP A 49 8.46 5.73 -1.40
N HIS A 50 7.21 5.64 -0.97
CA HIS A 50 6.79 4.84 0.18
C HIS A 50 5.37 4.31 -0.03
N ILE A 51 5.01 3.29 0.74
CA ILE A 51 3.65 2.75 0.81
C ILE A 51 2.83 3.49 1.86
N ALA A 52 1.62 3.01 2.13
CA ALA A 52 0.68 3.47 3.14
C ALA A 52 -0.04 4.80 2.83
N GLY A 53 0.27 5.47 1.72
CA GLY A 53 -0.43 6.69 1.33
C GLY A 53 -0.36 7.77 2.40
N ASN A 54 -1.50 8.35 2.72
CA ASN A 54 -1.57 9.41 3.74
C ASN A 54 -1.42 8.92 5.17
N ALA A 55 -1.40 7.60 5.38
CA ALA A 55 -1.15 7.00 6.69
C ALA A 55 0.33 6.73 6.95
N TYR A 56 1.20 7.19 6.05
CA TYR A 56 2.64 6.95 6.18
C TYR A 56 3.23 7.73 7.35
N ASP A 57 3.99 7.00 8.17
CA ASP A 57 4.75 7.53 9.29
C ASP A 57 6.24 7.34 9.02
N TYR A 58 7.06 8.19 9.61
CA TYR A 58 8.50 8.06 9.53
C TYR A 58 9.14 8.48 10.84
N LEU A 59 10.35 8.00 11.08
CA LEU A 59 11.16 8.46 12.19
C LEU A 59 11.96 9.68 11.75
N ASP A 60 11.86 10.76 12.54
CA ASP A 60 12.65 11.95 12.28
C ASP A 60 14.11 11.76 12.74
N GLU A 61 14.92 12.80 12.60
CA GLU A 61 16.34 12.77 12.99
C GLU A 61 16.57 12.53 14.48
N ASN A 62 15.56 12.76 15.30
CA ASN A 62 15.61 12.53 16.76
C ASN A 62 15.00 11.20 17.17
N GLY A 63 14.59 10.37 16.21
CA GLY A 63 13.96 9.09 16.48
C GLY A 63 12.49 9.19 16.89
N ILE A 64 11.84 10.31 16.64
CA ILE A 64 10.42 10.51 16.95
C ILE A 64 9.58 10.10 15.77
N LEU A 65 8.54 9.29 16.00
CA LEU A 65 7.61 8.86 14.95
C LEU A 65 6.69 10.02 14.58
N VAL A 66 6.70 10.38 13.31
CA VAL A 66 5.95 11.52 12.78
C VAL A 66 4.93 11.07 11.75
N HIS A 67 3.70 11.56 11.86
CA HIS A 67 2.66 11.38 10.84
C HIS A 67 2.87 12.40 9.72
N LYS A 68 3.42 11.95 8.59
CA LYS A 68 3.88 12.86 7.52
C LYS A 68 2.77 13.74 6.94
N TYR A 69 1.57 13.18 6.78
CA TYR A 69 0.45 13.86 6.11
C TYR A 69 -0.65 14.29 7.06
N GLY A 70 -0.38 14.30 8.36
CA GLY A 70 -1.33 14.65 9.39
C GLY A 70 -1.68 13.47 10.29
N PRO A 71 -2.25 13.74 11.46
CA PRO A 71 -2.58 12.68 12.40
C PRO A 71 -3.62 11.72 11.83
N HIS A 72 -3.43 10.44 12.10
CA HIS A 72 -4.37 9.39 11.71
C HIS A 72 -4.49 8.39 12.86
N ILE A 73 -5.73 7.94 13.11
CA ILE A 73 -6.05 7.02 14.18
C ILE A 73 -6.93 5.92 13.61
N TYR A 74 -6.53 4.67 13.88
CA TYR A 74 -7.38 3.53 13.53
C TYR A 74 -8.54 3.45 14.51
N HIS A 75 -9.76 3.43 13.97
CA HIS A 75 -10.96 3.30 14.77
C HIS A 75 -12.05 2.61 13.96
N THR A 76 -12.66 1.56 14.50
CA THR A 76 -13.75 0.89 13.83
C THR A 76 -14.64 0.15 14.84
N PHE A 77 -15.95 0.11 14.56
CA PHE A 77 -16.89 -0.80 15.22
C PHE A 77 -17.19 -2.03 14.36
N ASN A 78 -16.60 -2.13 13.17
CA ASN A 78 -16.84 -3.24 12.26
C ASN A 78 -15.85 -4.36 12.59
N GLU A 79 -16.36 -5.49 13.07
CA GLU A 79 -15.57 -6.63 13.47
C GLU A 79 -14.76 -7.22 12.31
N ARG A 80 -15.34 -7.25 11.12
CA ARG A 80 -14.64 -7.75 9.92
C ARG A 80 -13.44 -6.87 9.57
N VAL A 81 -13.58 -5.56 9.70
CA VAL A 81 -12.48 -4.62 9.47
C VAL A 81 -11.42 -4.78 10.55
N HIS A 82 -11.82 -4.93 11.81
CA HIS A 82 -10.90 -5.13 12.92
C HIS A 82 -10.07 -6.40 12.76
N ASN A 83 -10.68 -7.47 12.27
CA ASN A 83 -10.05 -8.77 12.12
C ASN A 83 -9.32 -8.96 10.77
N PHE A 84 -9.35 -7.94 9.91
CA PHE A 84 -8.63 -7.99 8.65
C PHE A 84 -7.13 -8.07 8.89
#